data_0e54b7c299709238c1129785a7fae8bb
#
_entry.id   0e54b7c299709238c1129785a7fae8bb
#
_cell.length_a   1.000
_cell.length_b   1.000
_cell.length_c   1.000
_cell.angle_alpha   90.00
_cell.angle_beta   90.00
_cell.angle_gamma   90.00
#
_symmetry.space_group_name_H-M   'P 1'
#
loop_
_entity.id
_entity.type
_entity.pdbx_description
1 polymer ?
#
loop_
_entity_poly.entity_id
_entity_poly.type
_entity_poly.pdbx_seq_one_letter_code
_entity_poly.pdbx_strand_id
1 'polypeptide(L)'
;MVRVLLISMIFIQQLSLNAQTKANYSNTQHWLILPEDGQNILEPYINDSSLISYADIFYIYPTVFTDKKNKNWNVSIEDEEQRNKAKRVTRLQSSAWAESGRMFVPYYTQAHLRSYSNLENGGRKALLKAYSDVKKAFTHYLEEYNNGRPIIIAGHSQGSTHGMLLLKDFFDGKEIQKQLICAYLPGVGLQENEFKSIPLLKNEMQTGGFVSWNTFKRRYKTKKFRDWYEGKATINPVTWDQQKFADRKLHKGFLFWDDKMYVQSFHTHLKDGAVWISLPKVPFRSLAWTLDDYHIGDVNLFWKDIQMNAKSRVRAFRQKEIAKSQKP
;
A
#
# COMPACT_ATOMS: atom_id res chain seq x y z
N MET A 1 -15.92 -76.55 -3.70
CA MET A 1 -15.95 -75.55 -2.59
C MET A 1 -14.94 -74.43 -2.95
N VAL A 2 -15.43 -73.35 -3.50
CA VAL A 2 -14.59 -72.20 -3.83
C VAL A 2 -14.86 -71.12 -2.78
N ARG A 3 -13.86 -70.75 -1.97
CA ARG A 3 -13.95 -69.63 -1.02
C ARG A 3 -13.71 -68.32 -1.76
N VAL A 4 -14.74 -67.49 -1.86
CA VAL A 4 -14.66 -66.11 -2.33
C VAL A 4 -14.15 -65.23 -1.16
N LEU A 5 -12.96 -64.66 -1.31
CA LEU A 5 -12.45 -63.62 -0.42
C LEU A 5 -13.01 -62.26 -0.89
N LEU A 6 -13.89 -61.66 -0.10
CA LEU A 6 -14.30 -60.29 -0.23
C LEU A 6 -13.19 -59.35 0.37
N ILE A 7 -12.49 -58.65 -0.52
CA ILE A 7 -11.60 -57.57 -0.12
C ILE A 7 -12.45 -56.31 -0.04
N SER A 8 -12.78 -55.86 1.18
CA SER A 8 -13.40 -54.57 1.41
C SER A 8 -12.32 -53.48 1.32
N MET A 9 -12.30 -52.73 0.19
CA MET A 9 -11.54 -51.49 0.08
C MET A 9 -12.22 -50.44 0.92
N ILE A 10 -11.61 -50.09 2.03
CA ILE A 10 -11.97 -48.91 2.81
C ILE A 10 -11.38 -47.69 2.08
N PHE A 11 -12.21 -46.94 1.36
CA PHE A 11 -11.90 -45.60 0.87
C PHE A 11 -11.89 -44.65 2.08
N ILE A 12 -10.72 -44.40 2.59
CA ILE A 12 -10.52 -43.26 3.48
C ILE A 12 -10.58 -42.01 2.62
N GLN A 13 -11.75 -41.38 2.53
CA GLN A 13 -11.87 -40.01 2.06
C GLN A 13 -11.14 -39.12 3.08
N GLN A 14 -9.94 -38.70 2.75
CA GLN A 14 -9.32 -37.57 3.41
C GLN A 14 -10.18 -36.35 3.13
N LEU A 15 -11.10 -36.05 4.03
CA LEU A 15 -11.68 -34.73 4.18
C LEU A 15 -10.53 -33.81 4.63
N SER A 16 -9.83 -33.22 3.65
CA SER A 16 -8.98 -32.07 3.90
C SER A 16 -9.90 -30.93 4.35
N LEU A 17 -10.14 -30.83 5.67
CA LEU A 17 -10.54 -29.58 6.25
C LEU A 17 -9.45 -28.59 5.85
N ASN A 18 -9.76 -27.72 4.88
CA ASN A 18 -8.98 -26.51 4.60
C ASN A 18 -9.07 -25.58 5.82
N ALA A 19 -8.40 -25.95 6.89
CA ALA A 19 -8.11 -25.05 7.97
C ALA A 19 -7.21 -23.96 7.35
N GLN A 20 -7.76 -22.77 7.15
CA GLN A 20 -7.05 -21.64 6.61
C GLN A 20 -5.81 -21.40 7.49
N THR A 21 -4.61 -21.59 6.94
CA THR A 21 -3.34 -21.43 7.67
C THR A 21 -3.32 -20.07 8.34
N LYS A 22 -3.10 -20.06 9.67
CA LYS A 22 -2.95 -18.81 10.41
C LYS A 22 -1.61 -18.17 10.06
N ALA A 23 -1.62 -16.87 9.79
CA ALA A 23 -0.39 -16.11 9.57
C ALA A 23 0.51 -16.20 10.82
N ASN A 24 1.77 -16.57 10.60
CA ASN A 24 2.84 -16.63 11.60
C ASN A 24 4.08 -15.93 11.02
N TYR A 25 4.40 -14.75 11.50
CA TYR A 25 5.45 -13.90 10.92
C TYR A 25 6.86 -14.18 11.45
N SER A 26 7.03 -15.13 12.38
CA SER A 26 8.33 -15.75 12.63
C SER A 26 8.75 -16.69 11.49
N ASN A 27 7.82 -17.13 10.64
CA ASN A 27 8.11 -17.81 9.39
C ASN A 27 8.37 -16.78 8.28
N THR A 28 9.62 -16.71 7.78
CA THR A 28 10.02 -15.77 6.73
C THR A 28 9.22 -15.96 5.44
N GLN A 29 8.68 -17.16 5.17
CA GLN A 29 7.81 -17.41 4.01
C GLN A 29 6.47 -16.65 4.07
N HIS A 30 6.07 -16.12 5.23
CA HIS A 30 4.89 -15.26 5.35
C HIS A 30 5.20 -13.79 5.06
N TRP A 31 6.42 -13.50 4.66
CA TRP A 31 6.82 -12.20 4.13
C TRP A 31 7.01 -12.28 2.61
N LEU A 32 6.52 -11.28 1.91
CA LEU A 32 6.79 -11.10 0.48
C LEU A 32 8.16 -10.46 0.28
N ILE A 33 8.52 -9.52 1.14
CA ILE A 33 9.84 -8.88 1.18
C ILE A 33 10.29 -8.76 2.64
N LEU A 34 11.47 -9.27 2.90
CA LEU A 34 12.31 -8.96 4.07
C LEU A 34 13.64 -8.41 3.58
N PRO A 35 14.32 -7.52 4.33
CA PRO A 35 15.58 -6.92 3.90
C PRO A 35 16.66 -7.95 3.54
N GLU A 36 16.67 -9.09 4.24
CA GLU A 36 17.70 -10.12 4.06
C GLU A 36 17.41 -11.08 2.91
N ASP A 37 16.11 -11.37 2.64
CA ASP A 37 15.71 -12.44 1.72
C ASP A 37 14.97 -11.99 0.45
N GLY A 38 14.38 -10.81 0.44
CA GLY A 38 13.33 -10.49 -0.56
C GLY A 38 13.52 -9.20 -1.34
N GLN A 39 14.50 -8.38 -1.04
CA GLN A 39 14.68 -7.09 -1.73
C GLN A 39 15.19 -7.23 -3.17
N ASN A 40 15.64 -8.40 -3.58
CA ASN A 40 16.07 -8.66 -4.96
C ASN A 40 15.01 -8.30 -6.01
N ILE A 41 13.72 -8.39 -5.70
CA ILE A 41 12.66 -7.97 -6.64
C ILE A 41 12.59 -6.45 -6.84
N LEU A 42 13.18 -5.66 -5.95
CA LEU A 42 13.23 -4.20 -6.00
C LEU A 42 14.59 -3.67 -6.50
N GLU A 43 15.61 -4.52 -6.57
CA GLU A 43 16.96 -4.16 -6.98
C GLU A 43 17.03 -3.34 -8.30
N PRO A 44 16.24 -3.68 -9.35
CA PRO A 44 16.25 -2.91 -10.59
C PRO A 44 15.80 -1.44 -10.44
N TYR A 45 15.19 -1.09 -9.31
CA TYR A 45 14.67 0.26 -9.05
C TYR A 45 15.52 1.05 -8.05
N ILE A 46 16.59 0.45 -7.53
CA ILE A 46 17.51 1.06 -6.54
C ILE A 46 18.74 1.57 -7.26
N ASN A 47 18.83 2.89 -7.41
CA ASN A 47 20.01 3.57 -7.97
C ASN A 47 20.83 4.27 -6.86
N ASP A 48 20.22 4.53 -5.70
CA ASP A 48 20.84 5.22 -4.57
C ASP A 48 20.44 4.53 -3.25
N SER A 49 21.41 3.86 -2.63
CA SER A 49 21.22 3.12 -1.38
C SER A 49 21.55 3.94 -0.11
N SER A 50 21.92 5.21 -0.24
CA SER A 50 22.46 6.03 0.86
C SER A 50 21.51 6.22 2.06
N LEU A 51 20.20 6.01 1.89
CA LEU A 51 19.18 6.16 2.93
C LEU A 51 18.62 4.81 3.41
N ILE A 52 18.90 3.70 2.72
CA ILE A 52 18.27 2.40 3.00
C ILE A 52 18.54 1.94 4.44
N SER A 53 19.75 2.13 4.95
CA SER A 53 20.11 1.71 6.31
C SER A 53 19.56 2.60 7.42
N TYR A 54 18.99 3.78 7.09
CA TYR A 54 18.56 4.75 8.09
C TYR A 54 17.10 4.55 8.54
N ALA A 55 16.19 4.24 7.64
CA ALA A 55 14.76 4.13 7.91
C ALA A 55 14.21 2.76 7.49
N ASP A 56 13.00 2.46 7.92
CA ASP A 56 12.24 1.28 7.52
C ASP A 56 10.96 1.68 6.78
N ILE A 57 10.61 0.90 5.76
CA ILE A 57 9.36 1.01 5.01
C ILE A 57 8.50 -0.21 5.34
N PHE A 58 7.39 -0.04 5.99
CA PHE A 58 6.39 -1.09 6.12
C PHE A 58 5.32 -0.87 5.04
N TYR A 59 5.38 -1.70 4.00
CA TYR A 59 4.50 -1.57 2.85
C TYR A 59 3.38 -2.62 2.88
N ILE A 60 2.13 -2.17 2.63
CA ILE A 60 0.95 -3.02 2.58
C ILE A 60 0.35 -2.92 1.18
N TYR A 61 0.44 -4.01 0.42
CA TYR A 61 -0.04 -4.04 -0.97
C TYR A 61 -1.58 -4.03 -1.05
N PRO A 62 -2.16 -3.60 -2.19
CA PRO A 62 -3.61 -3.62 -2.39
C PRO A 62 -4.13 -5.05 -2.50
N THR A 63 -5.44 -5.27 -2.28
CA THR A 63 -6.00 -6.58 -2.60
C THR A 63 -5.92 -6.86 -4.10
N VAL A 64 -5.46 -8.04 -4.43
CA VAL A 64 -5.49 -8.63 -5.78
C VAL A 64 -6.52 -9.75 -5.89
N PHE A 65 -7.27 -9.99 -4.81
CA PHE A 65 -8.34 -10.96 -4.72
C PHE A 65 -9.64 -10.38 -5.27
N THR A 66 -9.85 -10.52 -6.58
CA THR A 66 -10.91 -9.83 -7.34
C THR A 66 -11.79 -10.78 -8.18
N ASP A 67 -11.53 -12.09 -8.17
CA ASP A 67 -12.27 -13.06 -8.98
C ASP A 67 -13.75 -13.13 -8.57
N LYS A 68 -14.65 -12.65 -9.43
CA LYS A 68 -16.09 -12.58 -9.20
C LYS A 68 -16.74 -13.96 -8.99
N LYS A 69 -16.11 -15.04 -9.45
CA LYS A 69 -16.61 -16.43 -9.29
C LYS A 69 -16.28 -16.97 -7.90
N ASN A 70 -15.24 -16.48 -7.28
CA ASN A 70 -14.83 -16.91 -5.94
C ASN A 70 -15.80 -16.39 -4.88
N LYS A 71 -16.37 -17.29 -4.07
CA LYS A 71 -17.36 -16.98 -3.03
C LYS A 71 -16.73 -16.67 -1.66
N ASN A 72 -15.44 -16.94 -1.48
CA ASN A 72 -14.75 -16.67 -0.23
C ASN A 72 -14.61 -15.18 0.03
N TRP A 73 -14.76 -14.76 1.28
CA TRP A 73 -14.52 -13.39 1.71
C TRP A 73 -13.05 -13.04 1.83
N ASN A 74 -12.22 -14.01 2.20
CA ASN A 74 -10.79 -13.86 2.34
C ASN A 74 -10.08 -15.01 1.63
N VAL A 75 -8.87 -14.75 1.16
CA VAL A 75 -8.00 -15.76 0.56
C VAL A 75 -6.91 -16.17 1.54
N SER A 76 -6.45 -17.43 1.46
CA SER A 76 -5.32 -17.91 2.26
C SER A 76 -4.03 -17.17 1.89
N ILE A 77 -3.16 -16.95 2.88
CA ILE A 77 -1.81 -16.43 2.64
C ILE A 77 -0.92 -17.43 1.88
N GLU A 78 -1.33 -18.71 1.80
CA GLU A 78 -0.63 -19.78 1.08
C GLU A 78 -1.12 -19.96 -0.36
N ASP A 79 -2.12 -19.18 -0.80
CA ASP A 79 -2.62 -19.24 -2.16
C ASP A 79 -1.58 -18.71 -3.15
N GLU A 80 -0.95 -19.62 -3.89
CA GLU A 80 0.17 -19.29 -4.78
C GLU A 80 -0.24 -18.34 -5.92
N GLU A 81 -1.45 -18.48 -6.45
CA GLU A 81 -1.94 -17.58 -7.50
C GLU A 81 -2.01 -16.14 -6.98
N GLN A 82 -2.57 -15.97 -5.78
CA GLN A 82 -2.68 -14.67 -5.15
C GLN A 82 -1.33 -14.13 -4.68
N ARG A 83 -0.42 -15.00 -4.22
CA ARG A 83 0.98 -14.62 -3.92
C ARG A 83 1.69 -14.09 -5.18
N ASN A 84 1.56 -14.76 -6.31
CA ASN A 84 2.17 -14.33 -7.57
C ASN A 84 1.60 -12.99 -8.07
N LYS A 85 0.28 -12.77 -7.91
CA LYS A 85 -0.35 -11.49 -8.21
C LYS A 85 0.14 -10.39 -7.25
N ALA A 86 0.20 -10.68 -5.95
CA ALA A 86 0.70 -9.76 -4.93
C ALA A 86 2.17 -9.39 -5.19
N LYS A 87 3.03 -10.35 -5.52
CA LYS A 87 4.44 -10.12 -5.87
C LYS A 87 4.58 -9.14 -7.04
N ARG A 88 3.77 -9.32 -8.09
CA ARG A 88 3.80 -8.46 -9.28
C ARG A 88 3.39 -7.02 -8.95
N VAL A 89 2.27 -6.82 -8.24
CA VAL A 89 1.80 -5.48 -7.90
C VAL A 89 2.73 -4.81 -6.89
N THR A 90 3.25 -5.57 -5.93
CA THR A 90 4.20 -5.06 -4.93
C THR A 90 5.47 -4.57 -5.61
N ARG A 91 6.08 -5.35 -6.51
CA ARG A 91 7.27 -4.93 -7.27
C ARG A 91 7.08 -3.58 -7.93
N LEU A 92 5.95 -3.37 -8.62
CA LEU A 92 5.69 -2.13 -9.36
C LEU A 92 5.35 -0.94 -8.45
N GLN A 93 4.71 -1.18 -7.32
CA GLN A 93 4.25 -0.09 -6.44
C GLN A 93 5.26 0.21 -5.33
N SER A 94 5.69 -0.81 -4.55
CA SER A 94 6.56 -0.58 -3.41
C SER A 94 7.95 -0.08 -3.80
N SER A 95 8.38 -0.36 -5.04
CA SER A 95 9.65 0.15 -5.59
C SER A 95 9.76 1.68 -5.56
N ALA A 96 8.64 2.41 -5.51
CA ALA A 96 8.67 3.86 -5.34
C ALA A 96 9.29 4.32 -4.01
N TRP A 97 9.35 3.45 -3.01
CA TRP A 97 9.98 3.73 -1.71
C TRP A 97 11.31 3.00 -1.48
N ALA A 98 11.75 2.14 -2.41
CA ALA A 98 12.90 1.24 -2.21
C ALA A 98 14.22 1.94 -1.89
N GLU A 99 14.43 3.19 -2.33
CA GLU A 99 15.62 4.00 -2.02
C GLU A 99 15.52 4.75 -0.67
N SER A 100 14.39 4.65 0.04
CA SER A 100 14.11 5.47 1.23
C SER A 100 14.27 4.71 2.56
N GLY A 101 14.43 3.39 2.54
CA GLY A 101 14.56 2.57 3.73
C GLY A 101 14.57 1.09 3.42
N ARG A 102 14.81 0.25 4.46
CA ARG A 102 14.69 -1.20 4.37
C ARG A 102 13.20 -1.56 4.19
N MET A 103 12.89 -2.45 3.26
CA MET A 103 11.52 -2.78 2.87
C MET A 103 11.02 -4.02 3.62
N PHE A 104 9.84 -3.90 4.26
CA PHE A 104 9.11 -4.98 4.91
C PHE A 104 7.71 -5.09 4.30
N VAL A 105 7.39 -6.22 3.72
CA VAL A 105 6.09 -6.47 3.09
C VAL A 105 5.56 -7.83 3.52
N PRO A 106 4.55 -7.88 4.40
CA PRO A 106 3.94 -9.15 4.79
C PRO A 106 2.98 -9.65 3.72
N TYR A 107 2.89 -10.97 3.53
CA TYR A 107 1.67 -11.57 3.01
C TYR A 107 0.58 -11.49 4.06
N TYR A 108 -0.67 -11.31 3.66
CA TYR A 108 -1.81 -11.26 4.57
C TYR A 108 -3.06 -11.86 3.93
N THR A 109 -4.00 -12.28 4.73
CA THR A 109 -5.28 -12.86 4.32
C THR A 109 -6.16 -11.78 3.68
N GLN A 110 -5.89 -11.45 2.39
CA GLN A 110 -6.58 -10.36 1.70
C GLN A 110 -8.10 -10.53 1.75
N ALA A 111 -8.82 -9.45 2.00
CA ALA A 111 -10.26 -9.44 1.79
C ALA A 111 -10.58 -9.26 0.30
N HIS A 112 -11.59 -9.98 -0.19
CA HIS A 112 -12.06 -9.85 -1.56
C HIS A 112 -12.52 -8.42 -1.83
N LEU A 113 -12.27 -7.90 -3.05
CA LEU A 113 -12.64 -6.53 -3.43
C LEU A 113 -14.11 -6.20 -3.17
N ARG A 114 -15.03 -7.17 -3.30
CA ARG A 114 -16.46 -6.98 -2.99
C ARG A 114 -16.77 -6.61 -1.54
N SER A 115 -15.79 -6.77 -0.62
CA SER A 115 -15.95 -6.41 0.79
C SER A 115 -16.32 -4.94 0.95
N TYR A 116 -15.80 -4.06 0.10
CA TYR A 116 -16.07 -2.62 0.14
C TYR A 116 -17.52 -2.27 -0.26
N SER A 117 -18.14 -3.02 -1.14
CA SER A 117 -19.54 -2.81 -1.54
C SER A 117 -20.55 -3.57 -0.66
N ASN A 118 -20.07 -4.36 0.31
CA ASN A 118 -20.88 -5.21 1.16
C ASN A 118 -20.46 -5.14 2.64
N LEU A 119 -20.14 -3.93 3.12
CA LEU A 119 -19.57 -3.74 4.47
C LEU A 119 -20.46 -4.37 5.55
N GLU A 120 -21.76 -4.15 5.51
CA GLU A 120 -22.69 -4.64 6.52
C GLU A 120 -23.01 -6.15 6.36
N ASN A 121 -22.78 -6.72 5.17
CA ASN A 121 -23.09 -8.12 4.84
C ASN A 121 -21.82 -9.00 4.83
N GLY A 122 -20.93 -8.83 5.81
CA GLY A 122 -19.72 -9.65 5.96
C GLY A 122 -18.42 -8.99 5.47
N GLY A 123 -18.49 -7.94 4.65
CA GLY A 123 -17.32 -7.23 4.12
C GLY A 123 -16.46 -6.61 5.21
N ARG A 124 -17.06 -5.96 6.21
CA ARG A 124 -16.37 -5.40 7.37
C ARG A 124 -15.59 -6.48 8.14
N LYS A 125 -16.23 -7.63 8.39
CA LYS A 125 -15.58 -8.77 9.06
C LYS A 125 -14.38 -9.29 8.27
N ALA A 126 -14.51 -9.36 6.94
CA ALA A 126 -13.42 -9.78 6.06
C ALA A 126 -12.23 -8.81 6.10
N LEU A 127 -12.49 -7.50 6.05
CA LEU A 127 -11.46 -6.47 6.16
C LEU A 127 -10.75 -6.50 7.52
N LEU A 128 -11.50 -6.68 8.62
CA LEU A 128 -10.92 -6.80 9.95
C LEU A 128 -10.08 -8.08 10.11
N LYS A 129 -10.48 -9.20 9.49
CA LYS A 129 -9.68 -10.42 9.43
C LYS A 129 -8.36 -10.17 8.70
N ALA A 130 -8.40 -9.52 7.53
CA ALA A 130 -7.21 -9.13 6.79
C ALA A 130 -6.30 -8.22 7.62
N TYR A 131 -6.88 -7.22 8.28
CA TYR A 131 -6.14 -6.32 9.16
C TYR A 131 -5.49 -7.04 10.35
N SER A 132 -6.13 -8.07 10.91
CA SER A 132 -5.54 -8.81 12.03
C SER A 132 -4.20 -9.45 11.68
N ASP A 133 -4.01 -9.88 10.44
CA ASP A 133 -2.73 -10.42 9.98
C ASP A 133 -1.70 -9.29 9.78
N VAL A 134 -2.10 -8.17 9.17
CA VAL A 134 -1.23 -7.00 9.03
C VAL A 134 -0.78 -6.48 10.40
N LYS A 135 -1.68 -6.45 11.38
CA LYS A 135 -1.37 -6.07 12.77
C LYS A 135 -0.34 -7.01 13.41
N LYS A 136 -0.50 -8.33 13.26
CA LYS A 136 0.48 -9.30 13.75
C LYS A 136 1.84 -9.15 13.08
N ALA A 137 1.86 -8.95 11.75
CA ALA A 137 3.08 -8.69 11.01
C ALA A 137 3.81 -7.45 11.51
N PHE A 138 3.06 -6.37 11.74
CA PHE A 138 3.62 -5.12 12.23
C PHE A 138 4.14 -5.26 13.68
N THR A 139 3.42 -5.98 14.53
CA THR A 139 3.90 -6.30 15.90
C THR A 139 5.22 -7.06 15.84
N HIS A 140 5.29 -8.15 15.08
CA HIS A 140 6.51 -8.93 14.91
C HIS A 140 7.66 -8.08 14.31
N TYR A 141 7.36 -7.24 13.31
CA TYR A 141 8.34 -6.31 12.75
C TYR A 141 8.92 -5.36 13.82
N LEU A 142 8.08 -4.82 14.71
CA LEU A 142 8.55 -3.94 15.79
C LEU A 142 9.43 -4.68 16.80
N GLU A 143 9.07 -5.90 17.13
CA GLU A 143 9.77 -6.72 18.12
C GLU A 143 11.14 -7.21 17.60
N GLU A 144 11.21 -7.66 16.35
CA GLU A 144 12.37 -8.39 15.84
C GLU A 144 13.28 -7.54 14.92
N TYR A 145 12.73 -6.56 14.20
CA TYR A 145 13.47 -5.93 13.10
C TYR A 145 13.68 -4.43 13.23
N ASN A 146 12.74 -3.68 13.83
CA ASN A 146 12.76 -2.21 13.76
C ASN A 146 13.92 -1.60 14.55
N ASN A 147 14.17 -2.07 15.78
CA ASN A 147 15.24 -1.55 16.65
C ASN A 147 15.25 -0.01 16.77
N GLY A 148 14.06 0.61 16.90
CA GLY A 148 13.91 2.05 17.07
C GLY A 148 14.16 2.91 15.82
N ARG A 149 14.26 2.31 14.63
CA ARG A 149 14.47 3.04 13.36
C ARG A 149 13.26 3.89 13.00
N PRO A 150 13.45 5.04 12.34
CA PRO A 150 12.36 5.81 11.76
C PRO A 150 11.57 5.00 10.73
N ILE A 151 10.24 5.22 10.69
CA ILE A 151 9.29 4.37 9.95
C ILE A 151 8.53 5.19 8.91
N ILE A 152 8.44 4.67 7.70
CA ILE A 152 7.43 5.04 6.71
C ILE A 152 6.41 3.92 6.65
N ILE A 153 5.13 4.26 6.84
CA ILE A 153 4.00 3.37 6.52
C ILE A 153 3.57 3.71 5.10
N ALA A 154 3.52 2.72 4.24
CA ALA A 154 3.05 2.93 2.87
C ALA A 154 2.07 1.82 2.46
N GLY A 155 1.11 2.16 1.64
CA GLY A 155 0.16 1.17 1.13
C GLY A 155 -0.61 1.73 -0.07
N HIS A 156 -1.50 0.89 -0.62
CA HIS A 156 -2.43 1.31 -1.65
C HIS A 156 -3.78 0.61 -1.45
N SER A 157 -4.88 1.33 -1.66
CA SER A 157 -6.24 0.76 -1.63
C SER A 157 -6.52 0.01 -0.31
N GLN A 158 -6.73 -1.31 -0.32
CA GLN A 158 -6.90 -2.10 0.90
C GLN A 158 -5.67 -2.00 1.81
N GLY A 159 -4.47 -1.92 1.25
CA GLY A 159 -3.25 -1.66 2.02
C GLY A 159 -3.28 -0.32 2.76
N SER A 160 -3.79 0.73 2.12
CA SER A 160 -3.99 2.04 2.77
C SER A 160 -5.06 2.00 3.86
N THR A 161 -6.14 1.22 3.66
CA THR A 161 -7.15 0.97 4.70
C THR A 161 -6.51 0.33 5.94
N HIS A 162 -5.63 -0.65 5.74
CA HIS A 162 -4.91 -1.29 6.85
C HIS A 162 -3.83 -0.38 7.44
N GLY A 163 -3.15 0.41 6.64
CA GLY A 163 -2.21 1.44 7.09
C GLY A 163 -2.87 2.48 8.00
N MET A 164 -4.08 2.94 7.64
CA MET A 164 -4.89 3.81 8.51
C MET A 164 -5.17 3.16 9.87
N LEU A 165 -5.55 1.88 9.89
CA LEU A 165 -5.80 1.15 11.14
C LEU A 165 -4.52 0.95 11.95
N LEU A 166 -3.36 0.69 11.32
CA LEU A 166 -2.06 0.64 12.00
C LEU A 166 -1.72 1.97 12.66
N LEU A 167 -1.94 3.09 11.96
CA LEU A 167 -1.70 4.41 12.57
C LEU A 167 -2.55 4.62 13.81
N LYS A 168 -3.83 4.25 13.80
CA LYS A 168 -4.73 4.33 14.96
C LYS A 168 -4.28 3.42 16.11
N ASP A 169 -3.86 2.19 15.78
CA ASP A 169 -3.53 1.18 16.77
C ASP A 169 -2.13 1.36 17.40
N PHE A 170 -1.16 1.87 16.64
CA PHE A 170 0.23 1.89 17.08
C PHE A 170 0.81 3.29 17.25
N PHE A 171 0.37 4.29 16.47
CA PHE A 171 1.06 5.57 16.41
C PHE A 171 0.28 6.71 17.08
N ASP A 172 -1.02 6.86 16.80
CA ASP A 172 -1.80 8.05 17.15
C ASP A 172 -1.84 8.30 18.66
N GLY A 173 -1.08 9.31 19.10
CA GLY A 173 -0.91 9.67 20.51
C GLY A 173 -0.01 8.72 21.31
N LYS A 174 0.79 7.87 20.65
CA LYS A 174 1.69 6.91 21.30
C LYS A 174 3.15 7.26 21.08
N GLU A 175 4.04 6.72 21.92
CA GLU A 175 5.48 7.03 21.91
C GLU A 175 6.13 6.74 20.54
N ILE A 176 5.75 5.65 19.90
CA ILE A 176 6.27 5.25 18.58
C ILE A 176 5.93 6.27 17.47
N GLN A 177 4.95 7.17 17.68
CA GLN A 177 4.67 8.24 16.73
C GLN A 177 5.90 9.12 16.47
N LYS A 178 6.82 9.23 17.40
CA LYS A 178 8.09 9.95 17.24
C LYS A 178 8.99 9.36 16.16
N GLN A 179 8.81 8.07 15.81
CA GLN A 179 9.52 7.39 14.74
C GLN A 179 8.85 7.58 13.38
N LEU A 180 7.61 8.10 13.31
CA LEU A 180 6.87 8.23 12.06
C LEU A 180 7.49 9.31 11.18
N ILE A 181 8.06 8.92 10.04
CA ILE A 181 8.48 9.87 9.01
C ILE A 181 7.26 10.38 8.26
N CYS A 182 6.50 9.46 7.67
CA CYS A 182 5.28 9.76 6.91
C CYS A 182 4.46 8.48 6.70
N ALA A 183 3.14 8.62 6.68
CA ALA A 183 2.27 7.56 6.15
C ALA A 183 1.74 7.97 4.76
N TYR A 184 2.04 7.16 3.74
CA TYR A 184 1.53 7.32 2.38
C TYR A 184 0.33 6.40 2.19
N LEU A 185 -0.87 6.97 2.10
CA LEU A 185 -2.13 6.24 2.09
C LEU A 185 -3.01 6.58 0.86
N PRO A 186 -2.51 6.43 -0.39
CA PRO A 186 -3.32 6.62 -1.57
C PRO A 186 -4.42 5.56 -1.71
N GLY A 187 -5.51 5.94 -2.35
CA GLY A 187 -6.60 5.02 -2.68
C GLY A 187 -7.59 4.77 -1.54
N VAL A 188 -7.57 5.56 -0.48
CA VAL A 188 -8.55 5.52 0.62
C VAL A 188 -9.08 6.92 0.91
N GLY A 189 -10.37 7.02 1.30
CA GLY A 189 -11.01 8.28 1.63
C GLY A 189 -10.86 8.63 3.12
N LEU A 190 -9.81 9.36 3.49
CA LEU A 190 -9.54 9.82 4.86
C LEU A 190 -10.14 11.20 5.12
N GLN A 191 -10.47 11.49 6.37
CA GLN A 191 -10.77 12.85 6.80
C GLN A 191 -9.48 13.60 7.15
N GLU A 192 -9.48 14.93 7.10
CA GLU A 192 -8.29 15.71 7.52
C GLU A 192 -7.99 15.50 9.01
N ASN A 193 -9.03 15.32 9.82
CA ASN A 193 -8.97 14.99 11.24
C ASN A 193 -9.16 13.50 11.53
N GLU A 194 -8.72 12.62 10.64
CA GLU A 194 -8.84 11.15 10.77
C GLU A 194 -8.16 10.62 12.02
N PHE A 195 -7.10 11.29 12.44
CA PHE A 195 -6.28 10.96 13.61
C PHE A 195 -6.31 12.11 14.61
N LYS A 196 -6.06 11.82 15.90
CA LYS A 196 -6.04 12.82 16.97
C LYS A 196 -4.77 13.66 16.94
N SER A 197 -3.64 13.05 16.62
CA SER A 197 -2.30 13.68 16.74
C SER A 197 -1.43 13.54 15.49
N ILE A 198 -1.88 12.78 14.47
CA ILE A 198 -1.15 12.59 13.21
C ILE A 198 -1.77 13.51 12.15
N PRO A 199 -1.12 14.64 11.80
CA PRO A 199 -1.69 15.63 10.88
C PRO A 199 -1.59 15.21 9.40
N LEU A 200 -2.47 15.76 8.57
CA LEU A 200 -2.26 15.78 7.12
C LEU A 200 -1.06 16.67 6.80
N LEU A 201 -0.06 16.12 6.09
CA LEU A 201 1.11 16.89 5.68
C LEU A 201 0.79 17.70 4.42
N LYS A 202 1.10 18.99 4.45
CA LYS A 202 0.79 19.97 3.40
C LYS A 202 2.04 20.63 2.80
N ASN A 203 3.19 19.97 2.97
CA ASN A 203 4.48 20.42 2.46
C ASN A 203 5.37 19.20 2.20
N GLU A 204 6.22 19.26 1.19
CA GLU A 204 7.08 18.14 0.78
C GLU A 204 8.11 17.72 1.85
N MET A 205 8.51 18.64 2.75
CA MET A 205 9.53 18.39 3.78
C MET A 205 8.95 18.09 5.16
N GLN A 206 7.64 18.22 5.36
CA GLN A 206 7.01 17.90 6.64
C GLN A 206 7.09 16.41 6.94
N THR A 207 7.24 16.06 8.23
CA THR A 207 7.32 14.68 8.75
C THR A 207 6.43 14.50 9.97
N GLY A 208 6.14 13.26 10.36
CA GLY A 208 5.31 12.95 11.54
C GLY A 208 3.82 12.97 11.27
N GLY A 209 3.40 12.84 10.02
CA GLY A 209 2.01 12.87 9.61
C GLY A 209 1.69 11.92 8.45
N PHE A 210 0.55 12.15 7.79
CA PHE A 210 0.12 11.34 6.66
C PHE A 210 -0.11 12.18 5.40
N VAL A 211 -0.09 11.52 4.26
CA VAL A 211 -0.52 12.05 2.96
C VAL A 211 -1.48 11.06 2.31
N SER A 212 -2.49 11.58 1.61
CA SER A 212 -3.46 10.76 0.88
C SER A 212 -3.88 11.46 -0.40
N TRP A 213 -4.23 10.69 -1.40
CA TRP A 213 -4.83 11.13 -2.65
C TRP A 213 -5.59 9.99 -3.31
N ASN A 214 -6.50 10.34 -4.20
CA ASN A 214 -7.29 9.42 -5.02
C ASN A 214 -7.34 9.99 -6.43
N THR A 215 -6.97 9.20 -7.44
CA THR A 215 -6.78 9.70 -8.80
C THR A 215 -7.98 9.40 -9.69
N PHE A 216 -8.50 10.44 -10.33
CA PHE A 216 -9.64 10.35 -11.23
C PHE A 216 -9.35 10.98 -12.58
N LYS A 217 -10.11 10.54 -13.58
CA LYS A 217 -10.15 11.11 -14.90
C LYS A 217 -10.78 12.50 -14.85
N ARG A 218 -10.13 13.48 -15.42
CA ARG A 218 -10.64 14.85 -15.48
C ARG A 218 -12.03 14.90 -16.13
N ARG A 219 -12.96 15.63 -15.52
CA ARG A 219 -14.34 15.88 -15.97
C ARG A 219 -15.32 14.72 -15.82
N TYR A 220 -14.98 13.71 -15.04
CA TYR A 220 -15.90 12.58 -14.85
C TYR A 220 -16.05 12.23 -13.36
N LYS A 221 -17.17 12.68 -12.74
CA LYS A 221 -17.53 12.34 -11.36
C LYS A 221 -18.34 11.05 -11.33
N THR A 222 -17.71 9.94 -11.00
CA THR A 222 -18.37 8.64 -10.83
C THR A 222 -19.21 8.58 -9.56
N LYS A 223 -20.14 7.60 -9.46
CA LYS A 223 -20.82 7.30 -8.19
C LYS A 223 -19.80 6.95 -7.10
N LYS A 224 -18.80 6.11 -7.42
CA LYS A 224 -17.69 5.75 -6.52
C LYS A 224 -16.98 6.98 -5.96
N PHE A 225 -16.71 8.00 -6.78
CA PHE A 225 -16.09 9.24 -6.30
C PHE A 225 -16.97 9.90 -5.23
N ARG A 226 -18.27 10.13 -5.52
CA ARG A 226 -19.18 10.80 -4.59
C ARG A 226 -19.33 10.04 -3.27
N ASP A 227 -19.46 8.72 -3.33
CA ASP A 227 -19.72 7.92 -2.15
C ASP A 227 -18.48 7.77 -1.23
N TRP A 228 -17.26 7.78 -1.78
CA TRP A 228 -16.06 7.39 -1.06
C TRP A 228 -15.00 8.50 -0.88
N TYR A 229 -14.95 9.47 -1.81
CA TYR A 229 -13.80 10.37 -1.90
C TYR A 229 -14.14 11.85 -1.91
N GLU A 230 -15.39 12.23 -2.21
CA GLU A 230 -15.78 13.64 -2.22
C GLU A 230 -15.60 14.28 -0.84
N GLY A 231 -14.92 15.41 -0.77
CA GLY A 231 -14.62 16.14 0.48
C GLY A 231 -13.58 15.49 1.39
N LYS A 232 -12.87 14.45 0.92
CA LYS A 232 -11.83 13.79 1.71
C LYS A 232 -10.50 14.54 1.69
N ALA A 233 -9.67 14.27 2.70
CA ALA A 233 -8.31 14.80 2.77
C ALA A 233 -7.51 14.35 1.54
N THR A 234 -6.92 15.32 0.86
CA THR A 234 -6.09 15.01 -0.30
C THR A 234 -5.01 16.07 -0.49
N ILE A 235 -3.86 15.62 -0.97
CA ILE A 235 -2.78 16.50 -1.42
C ILE A 235 -2.50 16.26 -2.90
N ASN A 236 -1.83 17.20 -3.56
CA ASN A 236 -1.35 17.00 -4.91
C ASN A 236 0.01 16.27 -4.87
N PRO A 237 0.11 15.00 -5.31
CA PRO A 237 1.34 14.22 -5.19
C PRO A 237 2.46 14.66 -6.16
N VAL A 238 2.22 15.67 -7.00
CA VAL A 238 3.26 16.30 -7.83
C VAL A 238 3.95 17.44 -7.08
N THR A 239 3.20 18.21 -6.27
CA THR A 239 3.70 19.36 -5.52
C THR A 239 3.81 19.11 -4.01
N TRP A 240 3.23 18.01 -3.53
CA TRP A 240 3.20 17.57 -2.12
C TRP A 240 2.53 18.55 -1.15
N ASP A 241 1.61 19.35 -1.68
CA ASP A 241 0.83 20.34 -0.95
C ASP A 241 -0.65 20.35 -1.40
N GLN A 242 -1.36 21.41 -1.09
CA GLN A 242 -2.75 21.61 -1.52
C GLN A 242 -2.88 22.53 -2.76
N GLN A 243 -1.83 22.65 -3.57
CA GLN A 243 -1.87 23.42 -4.80
C GLN A 243 -2.93 22.85 -5.76
N LYS A 244 -3.86 23.70 -6.18
CA LYS A 244 -5.03 23.29 -6.98
C LYS A 244 -4.69 22.81 -8.39
N PHE A 245 -3.55 23.22 -8.93
CA PHE A 245 -3.10 22.83 -10.26
C PHE A 245 -1.59 22.63 -10.29
N ALA A 246 -1.14 21.54 -10.91
CA ALA A 246 0.25 21.38 -11.30
C ALA A 246 0.36 21.10 -12.80
N ASP A 247 1.22 21.88 -13.46
CA ASP A 247 1.54 21.65 -14.87
C ASP A 247 2.29 20.32 -15.03
N ARG A 248 2.06 19.63 -16.13
CA ARG A 248 2.73 18.36 -16.45
C ARG A 248 4.26 18.43 -16.41
N LYS A 249 4.86 19.61 -16.65
CA LYS A 249 6.30 19.81 -16.57
C LYS A 249 6.87 19.52 -15.16
N LEU A 250 6.02 19.62 -14.13
CA LEU A 250 6.38 19.32 -12.74
C LEU A 250 6.29 17.83 -12.45
N HIS A 251 5.48 17.06 -13.16
CA HIS A 251 5.31 15.62 -13.00
C HIS A 251 6.60 14.87 -13.33
N LYS A 252 7.16 14.13 -12.38
CA LYS A 252 8.48 13.51 -12.46
C LYS A 252 8.48 12.18 -13.19
N GLY A 253 7.41 11.38 -13.06
CA GLY A 253 7.33 10.15 -13.84
C GLY A 253 6.30 9.14 -13.38
N PHE A 254 5.64 8.58 -14.36
CA PHE A 254 4.71 7.47 -14.28
C PHE A 254 5.44 6.17 -14.66
N LEU A 255 5.52 5.20 -13.74
CA LEU A 255 6.04 3.87 -14.02
C LEU A 255 4.92 3.00 -14.60
N PHE A 256 5.08 2.59 -15.86
CA PHE A 256 4.10 1.73 -16.52
C PHE A 256 4.39 0.25 -16.26
N TRP A 257 3.45 -0.63 -16.59
CA TRP A 257 3.54 -2.08 -16.34
C TRP A 257 4.69 -2.80 -17.05
N ASP A 258 5.22 -2.19 -18.12
CA ASP A 258 6.37 -2.66 -18.92
C ASP A 258 7.72 -2.13 -18.41
N ASP A 259 7.73 -1.61 -17.18
CA ASP A 259 8.87 -1.00 -16.50
C ASP A 259 9.39 0.30 -17.17
N LYS A 260 8.63 0.88 -18.10
CA LYS A 260 9.00 2.15 -18.71
C LYS A 260 8.50 3.34 -17.90
N MET A 261 9.38 4.33 -17.79
CA MET A 261 9.10 5.60 -17.11
C MET A 261 8.63 6.65 -18.13
N TYR A 262 7.45 7.21 -17.89
CA TYR A 262 6.90 8.30 -18.71
C TYR A 262 6.87 9.60 -17.92
N VAL A 263 7.78 10.49 -18.21
CA VAL A 263 7.89 11.81 -17.56
C VAL A 263 6.91 12.80 -18.15
N GLN A 264 6.53 13.83 -17.37
CA GLN A 264 5.69 14.94 -17.83
C GLN A 264 4.40 14.48 -18.54
N SER A 265 3.76 13.42 -17.99
CA SER A 265 2.69 12.69 -18.69
C SER A 265 1.34 13.39 -18.63
N PHE A 266 1.04 14.13 -17.56
CA PHE A 266 -0.27 14.74 -17.33
C PHE A 266 -0.21 15.96 -16.41
N HIS A 267 -1.25 16.81 -16.49
CA HIS A 267 -1.53 17.86 -15.51
C HIS A 267 -2.37 17.29 -14.37
N THR A 268 -2.20 17.82 -13.17
CA THR A 268 -3.05 17.50 -12.01
C THR A 268 -3.93 18.67 -11.63
N HIS A 269 -5.15 18.37 -11.19
CA HIS A 269 -6.07 19.33 -10.59
C HIS A 269 -6.55 18.77 -9.26
N LEU A 270 -6.25 19.45 -8.16
CA LEU A 270 -6.73 19.11 -6.85
C LEU A 270 -8.11 19.75 -6.63
N LYS A 271 -9.15 18.95 -6.50
CA LYS A 271 -10.51 19.44 -6.31
C LYS A 271 -11.40 18.40 -5.62
N ASP A 272 -12.23 18.86 -4.68
CA ASP A 272 -13.30 18.09 -4.04
C ASP A 272 -12.82 16.76 -3.42
N GLY A 273 -11.61 16.69 -2.84
CA GLY A 273 -11.09 15.47 -2.21
C GLY A 273 -10.42 14.48 -3.15
N ALA A 274 -10.10 14.89 -4.40
CA ALA A 274 -9.42 14.03 -5.37
C ALA A 274 -8.42 14.78 -6.25
N VAL A 275 -7.51 14.02 -6.85
CA VAL A 275 -6.57 14.46 -7.88
C VAL A 275 -7.13 14.08 -9.25
N TRP A 276 -7.56 15.08 -10.02
CA TRP A 276 -8.08 14.94 -11.38
C TRP A 276 -6.95 15.12 -12.37
N ILE A 277 -6.62 14.10 -13.15
CA ILE A 277 -5.56 14.17 -14.13
C ILE A 277 -6.08 14.29 -15.57
N SER A 278 -5.33 15.00 -16.41
CA SER A 278 -5.53 14.95 -17.84
C SER A 278 -5.14 13.57 -18.37
N LEU A 279 -5.63 13.22 -19.58
CA LEU A 279 -5.29 11.93 -20.18
C LEU A 279 -3.77 11.78 -20.32
N PRO A 280 -3.16 10.72 -19.72
CA PRO A 280 -1.71 10.52 -19.75
C PRO A 280 -1.15 10.43 -21.18
N LYS A 281 0.03 11.01 -21.37
CA LYS A 281 0.79 10.89 -22.63
C LYS A 281 1.66 9.64 -22.60
N VAL A 282 1.05 8.50 -22.92
CA VAL A 282 1.68 7.18 -22.93
C VAL A 282 1.26 6.43 -24.19
N PRO A 283 2.00 5.40 -24.64
CA PRO A 283 1.50 4.42 -25.59
C PRO A 283 0.17 3.83 -25.09
N PHE A 284 -0.71 3.42 -25.99
CA PHE A 284 -2.04 2.91 -25.62
C PHE A 284 -2.92 3.90 -24.84
N ARG A 285 -2.74 5.18 -25.09
CA ARG A 285 -3.53 6.28 -24.50
C ARG A 285 -5.05 6.06 -24.61
N SER A 286 -5.51 5.37 -25.67
CA SER A 286 -6.90 4.97 -25.86
C SER A 286 -7.42 4.08 -24.74
N LEU A 287 -6.58 3.18 -24.20
CA LEU A 287 -6.97 2.31 -23.08
C LEU A 287 -7.21 3.12 -21.79
N ALA A 288 -6.36 4.12 -21.52
CA ALA A 288 -6.56 5.02 -20.38
C ALA A 288 -7.87 5.82 -20.51
N TRP A 289 -8.31 6.09 -21.73
CA TRP A 289 -9.59 6.77 -21.98
C TRP A 289 -10.80 5.94 -21.58
N THR A 290 -10.74 4.60 -21.65
CA THR A 290 -11.86 3.69 -21.33
C THR A 290 -12.05 3.46 -19.82
N LEU A 291 -11.05 3.83 -18.98
CA LEU A 291 -11.15 3.68 -17.55
C LEU A 291 -12.07 4.75 -16.94
N ASP A 292 -12.94 4.36 -16.01
CA ASP A 292 -13.82 5.28 -15.28
C ASP A 292 -13.07 6.09 -14.21
N ASP A 293 -12.08 5.46 -13.58
CA ASP A 293 -11.17 6.08 -12.63
C ASP A 293 -9.74 5.55 -12.83
N TYR A 294 -8.78 6.18 -12.16
CA TYR A 294 -7.38 5.78 -12.23
C TYR A 294 -6.87 5.20 -10.89
N HIS A 295 -7.77 4.74 -10.04
CA HIS A 295 -7.45 4.18 -8.73
C HIS A 295 -6.35 3.11 -8.77
N ILE A 296 -6.38 2.22 -9.74
CA ILE A 296 -5.34 1.18 -9.90
C ILE A 296 -3.94 1.79 -10.09
N GLY A 297 -3.87 3.01 -10.58
CA GLY A 297 -2.64 3.75 -10.86
C GLY A 297 -2.24 4.77 -9.79
N ASP A 298 -2.95 4.86 -8.65
CA ASP A 298 -2.70 5.90 -7.64
C ASP A 298 -1.22 5.99 -7.22
N VAL A 299 -0.50 4.89 -7.15
CA VAL A 299 0.95 4.87 -6.89
C VAL A 299 1.75 5.05 -8.18
N ASN A 300 1.48 4.23 -9.19
CA ASN A 300 2.31 4.16 -10.39
C ASN A 300 2.30 5.46 -11.21
N LEU A 301 1.16 6.16 -11.26
CA LEU A 301 1.05 7.46 -11.93
C LEU A 301 2.02 8.50 -11.36
N PHE A 302 2.32 8.43 -10.07
CA PHE A 302 3.21 9.35 -9.36
C PHE A 302 4.49 8.69 -8.84
N TRP A 303 4.90 7.60 -9.46
CA TRP A 303 5.98 6.76 -8.96
C TRP A 303 7.26 7.53 -8.66
N LYS A 304 7.73 8.33 -9.61
CA LYS A 304 8.97 9.11 -9.46
C LYS A 304 8.79 10.29 -8.49
N ASP A 305 7.60 10.89 -8.47
CA ASP A 305 7.24 11.95 -7.52
C ASP A 305 7.27 11.40 -6.08
N ILE A 306 6.73 10.18 -5.86
CA ILE A 306 6.78 9.47 -4.57
C ILE A 306 8.23 9.16 -4.18
N GLN A 307 9.04 8.60 -5.09
CA GLN A 307 10.42 8.24 -4.82
C GLN A 307 11.22 9.47 -4.34
N MET A 308 11.11 10.58 -5.04
CA MET A 308 11.82 11.80 -4.68
C MET A 308 11.33 12.37 -3.34
N ASN A 309 10.03 12.41 -3.12
CA ASN A 309 9.46 12.93 -1.89
C ASN A 309 9.80 12.07 -0.67
N ALA A 310 9.72 10.74 -0.78
CA ALA A 310 10.07 9.84 0.31
C ALA A 310 11.53 10.05 0.75
N LYS A 311 12.47 10.15 -0.19
CA LYS A 311 13.86 10.48 0.10
C LYS A 311 14.01 11.85 0.76
N SER A 312 13.28 12.86 0.30
CA SER A 312 13.30 14.22 0.88
C SER A 312 12.82 14.20 2.32
N ARG A 313 11.72 13.48 2.62
CA ARG A 313 11.19 13.36 3.99
C ARG A 313 12.14 12.59 4.92
N VAL A 314 12.77 11.52 4.44
CA VAL A 314 13.78 10.78 5.23
C VAL A 314 14.95 11.71 5.59
N ARG A 315 15.46 12.49 4.63
CA ARG A 315 16.53 13.48 4.89
C ARG A 315 16.10 14.55 5.87
N ALA A 316 14.88 15.09 5.71
CA ALA A 316 14.34 16.10 6.62
C ALA A 316 14.17 15.56 8.04
N PHE A 317 13.70 14.31 8.18
CA PHE A 317 13.58 13.66 9.48
C PHE A 317 14.95 13.49 10.14
N ARG A 318 15.94 12.98 9.41
CA ARG A 318 17.33 12.81 9.88
C ARG A 318 17.93 14.12 10.36
N GLN A 319 17.74 15.21 9.60
CA GLN A 319 18.22 16.54 10.01
C GLN A 319 17.60 17.02 11.32
N LYS A 320 16.28 16.78 11.52
CA LYS A 320 15.60 17.10 12.78
C LYS A 320 16.14 16.31 13.96
N GLU A 321 16.43 15.03 13.79
CA GLU A 321 17.02 14.20 14.84
C GLU A 321 18.43 14.67 15.23
N ILE A 322 19.27 14.99 14.26
CA ILE A 322 20.60 15.54 14.50
C ILE A 322 20.49 16.89 15.26
N ALA A 323 19.59 17.78 14.85
CA ALA A 323 19.40 19.06 15.51
C ALA A 323 18.89 18.94 16.96
N LYS A 324 18.11 17.88 17.28
CA LYS A 324 17.68 17.59 18.65
C LYS A 324 18.83 17.08 19.53
N SER A 325 19.69 16.20 19.00
CA SER A 325 20.82 15.64 19.74
C SER A 325 21.93 16.65 20.04
N GLN A 326 21.96 17.78 19.31
CA GLN A 326 22.94 18.87 19.48
C GLN A 326 22.43 19.99 20.42
N LYS A 327 21.18 19.93 20.89
CA LYS A 327 20.71 20.85 21.89
C LYS A 327 21.20 20.40 23.28
N PRO A 328 21.86 21.30 24.02
CA PRO A 328 22.40 21.00 25.35
C PRO A 328 21.31 20.62 26.35
#